data_1778e419f5289da32a93e967ef0016b0
#
_entry.id   1778e419f5289da32a93e967ef0016b0
#
_cell.length_a   1.000
_cell.length_b   1.000
_cell.length_c   1.000
_cell.angle_alpha   90.00
_cell.angle_beta   90.00
_cell.angle_gamma   90.00
#
_symmetry.space_group_name_H-M   'P 1'
#
loop_
_entity.id
_entity.type
_entity.pdbx_description
1 polymer ?
#
loop_
_entity_poly.entity_id
_entity_poly.type
_entity_poly.pdbx_seq_one_letter_code
_entity_poly.pdbx_strand_id
1 'polypeptide(L)'
;MSSEPDLSVIVPFYNEEENIRRMHAAIVAAIEPLGVPFEMVLVNDGSKDRTLELATDIAREDPRVRVVNFRRNYGQTPAMAAGIEQAHGKVLITMDGDLQNDPRDIEQFLAKINEGYDIVVGWRFNRQ
;
A
#
# COMPACT_ATOMS: atom_id res chain seq x y z
N MET A 1 5.80 18.96 15.65
CA MET A 1 6.43 17.65 15.74
C MET A 1 5.79 16.71 14.75
N SER A 2 6.58 16.17 13.89
CA SER A 2 6.04 15.21 12.95
C SER A 2 6.04 13.83 13.59
N SER A 3 4.97 13.14 13.43
CA SER A 3 4.90 11.77 13.87
C SER A 3 5.17 10.89 12.66
N GLU A 4 6.16 10.06 12.79
CA GLU A 4 6.45 9.11 11.73
C GLU A 4 5.49 7.96 11.82
N PRO A 5 5.09 7.39 10.69
CA PRO A 5 4.20 6.25 10.74
C PRO A 5 4.92 5.03 11.31
N ASP A 6 4.16 4.18 11.96
CA ASP A 6 4.68 2.90 12.41
C ASP A 6 4.60 1.87 11.30
N LEU A 7 3.69 2.07 10.36
CA LEU A 7 3.39 1.08 9.33
C LEU A 7 3.33 1.76 7.98
N SER A 8 3.97 1.15 6.99
CA SER A 8 3.83 1.59 5.59
C SER A 8 3.25 0.44 4.79
N VAL A 9 2.15 0.72 4.10
CA VAL A 9 1.53 -0.25 3.20
C VAL A 9 1.89 0.15 1.78
N ILE A 10 2.57 -0.73 1.08
CA ILE A 10 3.05 -0.45 -0.27
C ILE A 10 2.23 -1.25 -1.25
N VAL A 11 1.57 -0.54 -2.17
CA VAL A 11 0.63 -1.16 -3.11
C VAL A 11 0.99 -0.73 -4.53
N PRO A 12 1.55 -1.61 -5.34
CA PRO A 12 1.79 -1.30 -6.74
C PRO A 12 0.53 -1.55 -7.56
N PHE A 13 0.29 -0.66 -8.53
CA PHE A 13 -0.88 -0.75 -9.39
C PHE A 13 -0.46 -0.68 -10.84
N TYR A 14 -1.16 -1.43 -11.67
CA TYR A 14 -1.06 -1.32 -13.12
C TYR A 14 -2.45 -1.53 -13.70
N ASN A 15 -3.03 -0.45 -14.27
CA ASN A 15 -4.35 -0.50 -14.89
C ASN A 15 -5.43 -1.05 -13.95
N GLU A 16 -5.51 -0.44 -12.76
CA GLU A 16 -6.47 -0.86 -11.74
C GLU A 16 -7.47 0.24 -11.43
N GLU A 17 -7.90 0.98 -12.43
CA GLU A 17 -8.80 2.11 -12.18
C GLU A 17 -10.10 1.68 -11.51
N GLU A 18 -10.54 0.44 -11.72
CA GLU A 18 -11.79 -0.03 -11.13
C GLU A 18 -11.63 -0.44 -9.67
N ASN A 19 -10.40 -0.70 -9.23
CA ASN A 19 -10.18 -1.26 -7.89
C ASN A 19 -9.44 -0.34 -6.94
N ILE A 20 -8.77 0.71 -7.46
CA ILE A 20 -7.86 1.46 -6.63
C ILE A 20 -8.56 2.16 -5.45
N ARG A 21 -9.75 2.73 -5.68
CA ARG A 21 -10.47 3.37 -4.58
C ARG A 21 -10.99 2.35 -3.57
N ARG A 22 -11.41 1.20 -4.06
CA ARG A 22 -11.88 0.14 -3.18
C ARG A 22 -10.74 -0.39 -2.32
N MET A 23 -9.56 -0.55 -2.91
CA MET A 23 -8.40 -1.01 -2.17
C MET A 23 -8.01 0.00 -1.09
N HIS A 24 -8.00 1.29 -1.43
CA HIS A 24 -7.69 2.31 -0.46
C HIS A 24 -8.68 2.27 0.71
N ALA A 25 -9.96 2.24 0.40
CA ALA A 25 -10.98 2.22 1.44
C ALA A 25 -10.87 0.97 2.32
N ALA A 26 -10.57 -0.17 1.70
CA ALA A 26 -10.46 -1.42 2.45
C ALA A 26 -9.25 -1.40 3.39
N ILE A 27 -8.14 -0.86 2.93
CA ILE A 27 -6.94 -0.78 3.77
C ILE A 27 -7.18 0.16 4.94
N VAL A 28 -7.77 1.32 4.68
CA VAL A 28 -8.08 2.26 5.75
C VAL A 28 -9.02 1.63 6.77
N ALA A 29 -10.06 0.95 6.29
CA ALA A 29 -11.02 0.30 7.19
C ALA A 29 -10.36 -0.77 8.06
N ALA A 30 -9.34 -1.44 7.54
CA ALA A 30 -8.68 -2.49 8.29
C ALA A 30 -7.70 -1.94 9.33
N ILE A 31 -7.02 -0.85 9.01
CA ILE A 31 -5.92 -0.36 9.86
C ILE A 31 -6.38 0.71 10.85
N GLU A 32 -7.26 1.59 10.41
CA GLU A 32 -7.65 2.74 11.24
C GLU A 32 -8.15 2.32 12.62
N PRO A 33 -9.01 1.28 12.72
CA PRO A 33 -9.49 0.87 14.06
C PRO A 33 -8.39 0.34 14.98
N LEU A 34 -7.23 -0.03 14.44
CA LEU A 34 -6.15 -0.55 15.25
C LEU A 34 -5.38 0.55 15.97
N GLY A 35 -5.61 1.81 15.60
CA GLY A 35 -4.93 2.92 16.25
C GLY A 35 -3.46 3.04 15.91
N VAL A 36 -3.00 2.41 14.84
CA VAL A 36 -1.61 2.42 14.43
C VAL A 36 -1.40 3.54 13.41
N PRO A 37 -0.48 4.47 13.65
CA PRO A 37 -0.17 5.48 12.63
C PRO A 37 0.39 4.81 11.39
N PHE A 38 -0.16 5.12 10.23
CA PHE A 38 0.25 4.44 9.01
C PHE A 38 0.26 5.39 7.83
N GLU A 39 1.02 5.02 6.82
CA GLU A 39 0.98 5.65 5.51
C GLU A 39 0.75 4.59 4.45
N MET A 40 0.28 5.02 3.30
CA MET A 40 0.03 4.13 2.18
C MET A 40 0.79 4.68 0.99
N VAL A 41 1.64 3.85 0.39
CA VAL A 41 2.42 4.25 -0.77
C VAL A 41 1.85 3.53 -1.98
N LEU A 42 1.20 4.29 -2.85
CA LEU A 42 0.61 3.75 -4.06
C LEU A 42 1.61 3.95 -5.21
N VAL A 43 2.05 2.88 -5.82
CA VAL A 43 3.02 2.96 -6.90
C VAL A 43 2.30 2.67 -8.21
N ASN A 44 2.22 3.69 -9.06
CA ASN A 44 1.63 3.52 -10.37
C ASN A 44 2.70 3.02 -11.33
N ASP A 45 2.55 1.80 -11.80
CA ASP A 45 3.54 1.16 -12.64
C ASP A 45 3.25 1.39 -14.11
N GLY A 46 3.13 2.67 -14.49
CA GLY A 46 2.94 3.03 -15.88
C GLY A 46 1.57 2.72 -16.43
N SER A 47 0.52 2.86 -15.62
CA SER A 47 -0.84 2.58 -16.06
C SER A 47 -1.22 3.45 -17.24
N LYS A 48 -2.01 2.89 -18.15
CA LYS A 48 -2.51 3.59 -19.32
C LYS A 48 -3.96 4.03 -19.17
N ASP A 49 -4.61 3.61 -18.11
CA ASP A 49 -5.98 4.00 -17.81
C ASP A 49 -5.99 5.15 -16.81
N ARG A 50 -7.08 5.30 -16.06
CA ARG A 50 -7.24 6.41 -15.12
C ARG A 50 -6.65 6.12 -13.74
N THR A 51 -5.87 5.06 -13.59
CA THR A 51 -5.33 4.69 -12.30
C THR A 51 -4.53 5.83 -11.65
N LEU A 52 -3.65 6.47 -12.42
CA LEU A 52 -2.84 7.56 -11.86
C LEU A 52 -3.70 8.73 -11.43
N GLU A 53 -4.70 9.08 -12.24
CA GLU A 53 -5.60 10.18 -11.90
C GLU A 53 -6.31 9.89 -10.58
N LEU A 54 -6.82 8.67 -10.44
CA LEU A 54 -7.54 8.31 -9.23
C LEU A 54 -6.62 8.23 -8.01
N ALA A 55 -5.41 7.72 -8.20
CA ALA A 55 -4.43 7.68 -7.11
C ALA A 55 -4.09 9.08 -6.63
N THR A 56 -3.93 10.00 -7.56
CA THR A 56 -3.62 11.38 -7.23
C THR A 56 -4.78 12.02 -6.46
N ASP A 57 -6.01 11.75 -6.88
CA ASP A 57 -7.18 12.26 -6.17
C ASP A 57 -7.25 11.70 -4.75
N ILE A 58 -6.96 10.42 -4.59
CA ILE A 58 -6.94 9.79 -3.27
C ILE A 58 -5.90 10.48 -2.37
N ALA A 59 -4.72 10.75 -2.92
CA ALA A 59 -3.66 11.38 -2.15
C ALA A 59 -4.04 12.79 -1.71
N ARG A 60 -4.84 13.50 -2.53
CA ARG A 60 -5.32 14.81 -2.14
C ARG A 60 -6.34 14.75 -1.02
N GLU A 61 -7.12 13.69 -0.99
CA GLU A 61 -8.18 13.53 0.00
C GLU A 61 -7.66 12.93 1.31
N ASP A 62 -6.59 12.15 1.24
CA ASP A 62 -6.07 11.43 2.40
C ASP A 62 -4.58 11.74 2.53
N PRO A 63 -4.18 12.57 3.51
CA PRO A 63 -2.77 12.95 3.65
C PRO A 63 -1.84 11.81 4.02
N ARG A 64 -2.37 10.63 4.36
CA ARG A 64 -1.54 9.47 4.63
C ARG A 64 -1.09 8.77 3.35
N VAL A 65 -1.66 9.14 2.21
CA VAL A 65 -1.40 8.48 0.95
C VAL A 65 -0.35 9.25 0.15
N ARG A 66 0.62 8.53 -0.37
CA ARG A 66 1.66 9.07 -1.23
C ARG A 66 1.64 8.29 -2.53
N VAL A 67 1.92 8.98 -3.64
CA VAL A 67 1.91 8.35 -4.95
C VAL A 67 3.30 8.40 -5.55
N VAL A 68 3.78 7.25 -6.01
CA VAL A 68 5.01 7.14 -6.78
C VAL A 68 4.59 6.80 -8.19
N ASN A 69 5.01 7.61 -9.16
CA ASN A 69 4.56 7.45 -10.53
C ASN A 69 5.69 7.03 -11.46
N PHE A 70 5.54 5.87 -12.07
CA PHE A 70 6.43 5.42 -13.14
C PHE A 70 5.83 5.85 -14.47
N ARG A 71 6.67 6.35 -15.37
CA ARG A 71 6.20 6.79 -16.67
C ARG A 71 5.80 5.64 -17.57
N ARG A 72 6.32 4.45 -17.31
CA ARG A 72 5.97 3.28 -18.09
C ARG A 72 6.04 2.06 -17.20
N ASN A 73 5.55 0.95 -17.72
CA ASN A 73 5.48 -0.28 -16.95
C ASN A 73 6.87 -0.91 -16.85
N TYR A 74 7.33 -1.09 -15.63
CA TYR A 74 8.60 -1.75 -15.36
C TYR A 74 8.41 -3.09 -14.67
N GLY A 75 7.20 -3.39 -14.22
CA GLY A 75 6.91 -4.63 -13.55
C GLY A 75 6.73 -4.46 -12.05
N GLN A 76 6.19 -5.49 -11.44
CA GLN A 76 5.83 -5.43 -10.03
C GLN A 76 7.05 -5.30 -9.11
N THR A 77 8.15 -5.98 -9.44
CA THR A 77 9.32 -5.96 -8.58
C THR A 77 9.96 -4.57 -8.50
N PRO A 78 10.22 -3.88 -9.63
CA PRO A 78 10.70 -2.50 -9.53
C PRO A 78 9.73 -1.56 -8.85
N ALA A 79 8.41 -1.76 -9.08
CA ALA A 79 7.41 -0.92 -8.43
C ALA A 79 7.43 -1.11 -6.92
N MET A 80 7.53 -2.35 -6.48
CA MET A 80 7.61 -2.66 -5.06
C MET A 80 8.86 -2.04 -4.46
N ALA A 81 9.99 -2.16 -5.14
CA ALA A 81 11.25 -1.61 -4.64
C ALA A 81 11.16 -0.10 -4.49
N ALA A 82 10.55 0.59 -5.46
CA ALA A 82 10.40 2.03 -5.39
C ALA A 82 9.52 2.44 -4.22
N GLY A 83 8.45 1.68 -3.98
CA GLY A 83 7.57 1.94 -2.84
C GLY A 83 8.30 1.78 -1.53
N ILE A 84 9.10 0.74 -1.42
CA ILE A 84 9.86 0.49 -0.21
C ILE A 84 10.84 1.63 0.05
N GLU A 85 11.48 2.14 -1.00
CA GLU A 85 12.40 3.25 -0.86
C GLU A 85 11.73 4.51 -0.34
N GLN A 86 10.47 4.72 -0.69
CA GLN A 86 9.74 5.92 -0.29
C GLN A 86 9.06 5.77 1.06
N ALA A 87 9.04 4.57 1.63
CA ALA A 87 8.31 4.31 2.86
C ALA A 87 9.06 4.85 4.07
N HIS A 88 8.33 5.34 5.04
CA HIS A 88 8.88 5.90 6.28
C HIS A 88 8.52 5.09 7.51
N GLY A 89 7.67 4.09 7.37
CA GLY A 89 7.23 3.32 8.52
C GLY A 89 8.32 2.40 9.05
N LYS A 90 8.19 2.02 10.30
CA LYS A 90 9.11 1.07 10.92
C LYS A 90 8.86 -0.33 10.41
N VAL A 91 7.65 -0.59 9.96
CA VAL A 91 7.22 -1.88 9.45
C VAL A 91 6.65 -1.67 8.07
N LEU A 92 7.01 -2.53 7.13
CA LEU A 92 6.56 -2.41 5.75
C LEU A 92 5.72 -3.63 5.41
N ILE A 93 4.53 -3.39 4.87
CA ILE A 93 3.66 -4.45 4.34
C ILE A 93 3.44 -4.17 2.88
N THR A 94 3.66 -5.18 2.04
CA THR A 94 3.45 -5.05 0.61
C THR A 94 2.20 -5.82 0.21
N MET A 95 1.41 -5.25 -0.70
CA MET A 95 0.16 -5.85 -1.15
C MET A 95 0.02 -5.72 -2.65
N ASP A 96 -0.70 -6.67 -3.24
CA ASP A 96 -1.11 -6.51 -4.64
C ASP A 96 -2.26 -5.52 -4.73
N GLY A 97 -2.33 -4.81 -5.85
CA GLY A 97 -3.34 -3.78 -6.04
C GLY A 97 -4.63 -4.26 -6.66
N ASP A 98 -4.83 -5.57 -6.81
CA ASP A 98 -5.99 -6.10 -7.52
C ASP A 98 -7.06 -6.68 -6.59
N LEU A 99 -6.97 -6.40 -5.30
CA LEU A 99 -7.94 -6.83 -4.30
C LEU A 99 -7.95 -8.34 -4.06
N GLN A 100 -6.92 -9.05 -4.49
CA GLN A 100 -6.81 -10.46 -4.15
C GLN A 100 -6.37 -10.66 -2.72
N ASN A 101 -5.80 -9.63 -2.12
CA ASN A 101 -5.42 -9.66 -0.72
C ASN A 101 -6.60 -9.22 0.14
N ASP A 102 -6.65 -9.75 1.35
CA ASP A 102 -7.66 -9.32 2.31
C ASP A 102 -7.01 -8.36 3.30
N PRO A 103 -7.35 -7.08 3.25
CA PRO A 103 -6.73 -6.11 4.17
C PRO A 103 -6.91 -6.47 5.64
N ARG A 104 -7.92 -7.26 5.98
CA ARG A 104 -8.10 -7.68 7.37
C ARG A 104 -6.94 -8.54 7.87
N ASP A 105 -6.17 -9.13 6.96
CA ASP A 105 -5.01 -9.91 7.36
C ASP A 105 -3.88 -9.03 7.89
N ILE A 106 -3.97 -7.72 7.67
CA ILE A 106 -2.97 -6.81 8.21
C ILE A 106 -2.89 -6.93 9.73
N GLU A 107 -4.02 -7.16 10.37
CA GLU A 107 -4.05 -7.32 11.81
C GLU A 107 -3.18 -8.50 12.25
N GLN A 108 -3.23 -9.59 11.49
CA GLN A 108 -2.42 -10.76 11.80
C GLN A 108 -0.93 -10.48 11.62
N PHE A 109 -0.58 -9.71 10.60
CA PHE A 109 0.81 -9.33 10.39
C PHE A 109 1.31 -8.44 11.53
N LEU A 110 0.47 -7.52 11.98
CA LEU A 110 0.85 -6.65 13.08
C LEU A 110 1.04 -7.45 14.36
N ALA A 111 0.23 -8.47 14.57
CA ALA A 111 0.38 -9.32 15.75
C ALA A 111 1.74 -10.03 15.72
N LYS A 112 2.16 -10.49 14.54
CA LYS A 112 3.46 -11.14 14.43
C LYS A 112 4.61 -10.17 14.70
N ILE A 113 4.45 -8.93 14.29
CA ILE A 113 5.47 -7.92 14.55
C ILE A 113 5.63 -7.70 16.05
N ASN A 114 4.52 -7.68 16.76
CA ASN A 114 4.57 -7.54 18.21
C ASN A 114 5.25 -8.73 18.88
N GLU A 115 5.37 -9.86 18.17
CA GLU A 115 6.08 -11.02 18.66
C GLU A 115 7.56 -10.98 18.35
N GLY A 116 8.04 -9.92 17.70
CA GLY A 116 9.47 -9.76 17.46
C GLY A 116 9.89 -9.74 16.00
N TYR A 117 8.95 -9.80 15.08
CA TYR A 117 9.28 -9.68 13.67
C TYR A 117 9.30 -8.21 13.28
N ASP A 118 10.34 -7.80 12.57
CA ASP A 118 10.49 -6.39 12.17
C ASP A 118 9.94 -6.10 10.80
N ILE A 119 9.94 -7.08 9.91
CA ILE A 119 9.55 -6.86 8.53
C ILE A 119 8.65 -7.98 8.07
N VAL A 120 7.55 -7.60 7.44
CA VAL A 120 6.67 -8.55 6.78
C VAL A 120 6.66 -8.18 5.31
N VAL A 121 7.25 -9.04 4.47
CA VAL A 121 7.44 -8.74 3.06
C VAL A 121 6.69 -9.75 2.22
N GLY A 122 6.12 -9.26 1.11
CA GLY A 122 5.55 -10.14 0.13
C GLY A 122 4.28 -10.81 0.58
N TRP A 123 3.46 -10.08 1.28
CA TRP A 123 2.16 -10.62 1.68
C TRP A 123 1.40 -11.00 0.44
N ARG A 124 1.26 -12.29 0.28
CA ARG A 124 0.49 -12.84 -0.81
C ARG A 124 -0.64 -13.62 -0.22
N PHE A 125 -1.80 -13.34 -0.70
CA PHE A 125 -2.95 -13.88 -0.08
C PHE A 125 -3.84 -14.47 -1.13
N ASN A 126 -4.08 -15.79 -1.03
CA ASN A 126 -5.05 -16.46 -1.87
C ASN A 126 -4.75 -16.31 -3.35
N ARG A 127 -3.52 -16.59 -3.71
CA ARG A 127 -3.15 -16.54 -5.12
C ARG A 127 -3.63 -17.82 -5.80
N GLN A 128 -4.39 -17.65 -6.80
CA GLN A 128 -4.90 -18.78 -7.57
C GLN A 128 -4.36 -18.78 -8.97
#